data_8c7d798af0a1ddfa1bce9155dfdfb22c
#
_entry.id   8c7d798af0a1ddfa1bce9155dfdfb22c
#
_cell.length_a   1.000
_cell.length_b   1.000
_cell.length_c   1.000
_cell.angle_alpha   90.00
_cell.angle_beta   90.00
_cell.angle_gamma   90.00
#
_symmetry.space_group_name_H-M   'P 1'
#
loop_
_entity.id
_entity.type
_entity.pdbx_description
1 polymer ?
#
loop_
_entity_poly.entity_id
_entity_poly.type
_entity_poly.pdbx_seq_one_letter_code
_entity_poly.pdbx_strand_id
1 'polypeptide(L)'
;MVAMEGIRSYDFDETEKNYNSKKQYYEAKEMAAINKYDIENGTTVGNTESAKGLLIDLFGQYEIFLIVMFVMTSGVIVSEEFSKGTIKLLLIKPYKRSTILASKFITSIIVAIIVIILVALMQFVVGGLIQGFDSFKNPTIIYDHTINNVKQINTIQYLAMQALGKAPMYILLMTLAFAFSTIFTNSALAITISLLGYMGSSVINTL
;
A
#
# COMPACT_ATOMS: atom_id res chain seq x y z
N MET A 1 22.76 -1.20 20.45
CA MET A 1 24.20 -1.47 20.23
C MET A 1 24.45 -2.18 18.91
N VAL A 2 23.77 -3.27 18.59
CA VAL A 2 23.94 -4.04 17.33
C VAL A 2 23.73 -3.19 16.06
N ALA A 3 22.73 -2.28 16.02
CA ALA A 3 22.47 -1.45 14.84
C ALA A 3 23.55 -0.38 14.57
N MET A 4 24.26 0.07 15.59
CA MET A 4 25.37 1.02 15.42
C MET A 4 26.67 0.35 14.93
N GLU A 5 26.86 -0.91 15.27
CA GLU A 5 28.00 -1.69 14.79
C GLU A 5 27.89 -1.99 13.29
N GLY A 6 26.67 -2.25 12.78
CA GLY A 6 26.41 -2.42 11.35
C GLY A 6 26.72 -1.19 10.51
N ILE A 7 26.55 0.02 11.05
CA ILE A 7 26.84 1.27 10.33
C ILE A 7 28.34 1.55 10.24
N ARG A 8 29.13 1.09 11.22
CA ARG A 8 30.60 1.28 11.23
C ARG A 8 31.35 0.38 10.24
N SER A 9 30.76 -0.73 9.83
CA SER A 9 31.37 -1.69 8.92
C SER A 9 31.05 -1.45 7.43
N TYR A 10 30.19 -0.49 7.12
CA TYR A 10 29.87 -0.14 5.74
C TYR A 10 30.90 0.85 5.19
N ASP A 11 31.80 0.36 4.33
CA ASP A 11 32.74 1.18 3.55
C ASP A 11 31.95 1.86 2.41
N PHE A 12 31.85 3.19 2.49
CA PHE A 12 30.92 4.00 1.67
C PHE A 12 31.29 4.02 0.19
N ASP A 13 32.56 3.89 -0.14
CA ASP A 13 33.08 4.08 -1.52
C ASP A 13 32.78 2.91 -2.45
N GLU A 14 32.70 1.67 -1.96
CA GLU A 14 32.38 0.51 -2.79
C GLU A 14 30.87 0.22 -2.90
N THR A 15 30.11 0.59 -1.89
CA THR A 15 28.65 0.33 -1.84
C THR A 15 27.82 1.33 -2.66
N GLU A 16 28.40 2.47 -3.02
CA GLU A 16 27.71 3.48 -3.82
C GLU A 16 27.34 3.01 -5.23
N LYS A 17 28.02 1.99 -5.73
CA LYS A 17 27.79 1.40 -7.06
C LYS A 17 26.63 0.40 -7.11
N ASN A 18 26.17 -0.12 -5.96
CA ASN A 18 25.09 -1.12 -5.92
C ASN A 18 23.84 -0.52 -5.27
N TYR A 19 22.75 -0.43 -6.05
CA TYR A 19 21.46 0.11 -5.60
C TYR A 19 20.90 -0.57 -4.35
N ASN A 20 21.03 -1.90 -4.24
CA ASN A 20 20.55 -2.66 -3.10
C ASN A 20 21.35 -2.34 -1.82
N SER A 21 22.64 -2.13 -1.93
CA SER A 21 23.50 -1.75 -0.80
C SER A 21 23.22 -0.31 -0.35
N LYS A 22 22.94 0.61 -1.27
CA LYS A 22 22.49 1.97 -0.96
C LYS A 22 21.18 1.94 -0.19
N LYS A 23 20.19 1.19 -0.67
CA LYS A 23 18.87 1.06 -0.03
C LYS A 23 19.03 0.53 1.39
N GLN A 24 19.76 -0.57 1.59
CA GLN A 24 20.04 -1.15 2.90
C GLN A 24 20.75 -0.18 3.84
N TYR A 25 21.68 0.62 3.32
CA TYR A 25 22.38 1.64 4.11
C TYR A 25 21.42 2.72 4.61
N TYR A 26 20.55 3.26 3.73
CA TYR A 26 19.58 4.27 4.14
C TYR A 26 18.55 3.72 5.13
N GLU A 27 18.07 2.49 4.93
CA GLU A 27 17.19 1.80 5.87
C GLU A 27 17.84 1.58 7.23
N ALA A 28 19.11 1.16 7.26
CA ALA A 28 19.88 0.99 8.50
C ALA A 28 20.09 2.33 9.24
N LYS A 29 20.39 3.39 8.50
CA LYS A 29 20.55 4.75 9.05
C LYS A 29 19.25 5.27 9.64
N GLU A 30 18.13 5.05 8.96
CA GLU A 30 16.80 5.41 9.41
C GLU A 30 16.42 4.67 10.70
N MET A 31 16.61 3.33 10.72
CA MET A 31 16.36 2.52 11.91
C MET A 31 17.25 2.94 13.09
N ALA A 32 18.52 3.24 12.85
CA ALA A 32 19.41 3.68 13.90
C ALA A 32 19.01 5.04 14.50
N ALA A 33 18.53 5.97 13.65
CA ALA A 33 18.05 7.28 14.11
C ALA A 33 16.76 7.15 14.92
N ILE A 34 15.82 6.30 14.49
CA ILE A 34 14.57 6.02 15.21
C ILE A 34 14.87 5.33 16.55
N ASN A 35 15.71 4.29 16.57
CA ASN A 35 16.08 3.58 17.80
C ASN A 35 16.79 4.49 18.80
N LYS A 36 17.66 5.38 18.32
CA LYS A 36 18.33 6.37 19.18
C LYS A 36 17.32 7.30 19.83
N TYR A 37 16.37 7.79 19.04
CA TYR A 37 15.30 8.65 19.53
C TYR A 37 14.43 7.94 20.58
N ASP A 38 14.07 6.67 20.37
CA ASP A 38 13.29 5.86 21.28
C ASP A 38 14.00 5.66 22.62
N ILE A 39 15.31 5.40 22.59
CA ILE A 39 16.13 5.24 23.80
C ILE A 39 16.21 6.56 24.58
N GLU A 40 16.41 7.70 23.89
CA GLU A 40 16.55 9.02 24.51
C GLU A 40 15.22 9.50 25.13
N ASN A 41 14.08 9.13 24.56
CA ASN A 41 12.76 9.58 25.03
C ASN A 41 11.99 8.53 25.83
N GLY A 42 12.55 7.33 26.02
CA GLY A 42 11.88 6.23 26.74
C GLY A 42 10.60 5.75 26.03
N THR A 43 10.54 5.94 24.72
CA THR A 43 9.38 5.56 23.91
C THR A 43 9.67 4.23 23.18
N THR A 44 8.71 3.32 23.12
CA THR A 44 8.80 2.08 22.34
C THR A 44 8.04 2.24 21.03
N VAL A 45 8.40 3.28 20.26
CA VAL A 45 7.63 3.69 19.07
C VAL A 45 7.99 2.84 17.84
N GLY A 46 9.20 2.26 17.81
CA GLY A 46 9.69 1.40 16.71
C GLY A 46 9.14 -0.02 16.72
N ASN A 47 8.28 -0.40 17.66
CA ASN A 47 7.73 -1.75 17.66
C ASN A 47 6.66 -1.93 16.59
N THR A 48 7.05 -2.57 15.50
CA THR A 48 6.14 -3.17 14.51
C THR A 48 5.13 -4.14 15.14
N GLU A 49 5.44 -4.65 16.33
CA GLU A 49 4.56 -5.52 17.13
C GLU A 49 3.48 -4.75 17.93
N SER A 50 3.44 -3.42 17.85
CA SER A 50 2.41 -2.63 18.53
C SER A 50 1.13 -2.54 17.68
N ALA A 51 -0.03 -2.34 18.34
CA ALA A 51 -1.30 -2.13 17.63
C ALA A 51 -1.23 -1.00 16.59
N LYS A 52 -0.48 0.05 16.88
CA LYS A 52 -0.19 1.15 15.95
C LYS A 52 0.71 0.70 14.79
N GLY A 53 1.69 -0.18 15.06
CA GLY A 53 2.57 -0.75 14.04
C GLY A 53 1.78 -1.52 12.97
N LEU A 54 0.82 -2.35 13.36
CA LEU A 54 -0.07 -3.04 12.42
C LEU A 54 -0.80 -2.08 11.49
N LEU A 55 -1.27 -0.93 12.02
CA LEU A 55 -1.95 0.07 11.22
C LEU A 55 -0.99 0.81 10.28
N ILE A 56 0.23 1.11 10.72
CA ILE A 56 1.28 1.74 9.92
C ILE A 56 1.69 0.84 8.75
N ASP A 57 1.74 -0.48 8.97
CA ASP A 57 2.11 -1.47 7.97
C ASP A 57 1.00 -1.78 6.95
N LEU A 58 -0.15 -1.11 7.04
CA LEU A 58 -1.26 -1.27 6.09
C LEU A 58 -0.81 -1.13 4.62
N PHE A 59 0.00 -0.13 4.34
CA PHE A 59 0.57 0.14 3.01
C PHE A 59 1.98 -0.44 2.82
N GLY A 60 2.48 -1.21 3.78
CA GLY A 60 3.75 -1.93 3.75
C GLY A 60 3.53 -3.43 3.57
N GLN A 61 3.61 -4.19 4.65
CA GLN A 61 3.51 -5.65 4.62
C GLN A 61 2.15 -6.16 4.12
N TYR A 62 1.06 -5.43 4.41
CA TYR A 62 -0.30 -5.81 4.03
C TYR A 62 -0.75 -5.27 2.66
N GLU A 63 0.14 -4.56 1.96
CA GLU A 63 -0.16 -3.94 0.66
C GLU A 63 -0.67 -4.94 -0.38
N ILE A 64 -0.11 -6.15 -0.40
CA ILE A 64 -0.52 -7.18 -1.36
C ILE A 64 -2.02 -7.53 -1.26
N PHE A 65 -2.57 -7.55 -0.04
CA PHE A 65 -4.00 -7.81 0.17
C PHE A 65 -4.86 -6.68 -0.41
N LEU A 66 -4.44 -5.42 -0.24
CA LEU A 66 -5.12 -4.27 -0.83
C LEU A 66 -5.10 -4.35 -2.36
N ILE A 67 -3.95 -4.66 -2.94
CA ILE A 67 -3.80 -4.80 -4.41
C ILE A 67 -4.71 -5.89 -4.95
N VAL A 68 -4.73 -7.07 -4.31
CA VAL A 68 -5.61 -8.17 -4.72
C VAL A 68 -7.07 -7.73 -4.67
N MET A 69 -7.51 -7.09 -3.60
CA MET A 69 -8.89 -6.58 -3.45
C MET A 69 -9.24 -5.56 -4.54
N PHE A 70 -8.34 -4.61 -4.85
CA PHE A 70 -8.56 -3.59 -5.88
C PHE A 70 -8.64 -4.18 -7.28
N VAL A 71 -7.73 -5.10 -7.61
CA VAL A 71 -7.70 -5.79 -8.90
C VAL A 71 -8.95 -6.67 -9.06
N MET A 72 -9.34 -7.40 -8.00
CA MET A 72 -10.58 -8.20 -8.03
C MET A 72 -11.81 -7.33 -8.26
N THR A 73 -11.95 -6.24 -7.51
CA THR A 73 -13.10 -5.33 -7.65
C THR A 73 -13.18 -4.74 -9.06
N SER A 74 -12.04 -4.22 -9.58
CA SER A 74 -12.00 -3.61 -10.92
C SER A 74 -12.15 -4.64 -12.04
N GLY A 75 -11.57 -5.84 -11.85
CA GLY A 75 -11.60 -6.92 -12.84
C GLY A 75 -12.96 -7.60 -12.99
N VAL A 76 -13.77 -7.60 -11.93
CA VAL A 76 -15.10 -8.25 -11.93
C VAL A 76 -16.19 -7.31 -12.45
N ILE A 77 -16.08 -6.01 -12.20
CA ILE A 77 -17.18 -5.05 -12.35
C ILE A 77 -17.79 -4.96 -13.76
N VAL A 78 -17.04 -5.26 -14.80
CA VAL A 78 -17.52 -5.26 -16.20
C VAL A 78 -17.71 -6.68 -16.72
N SER A 79 -16.77 -7.58 -16.47
CA SER A 79 -16.82 -8.95 -16.98
C SER A 79 -18.02 -9.75 -16.48
N GLU A 80 -18.50 -9.48 -15.25
CA GLU A 80 -19.74 -10.10 -14.74
C GLU A 80 -20.98 -9.71 -15.54
N GLU A 81 -21.06 -8.51 -16.07
CA GLU A 81 -22.22 -8.11 -16.88
C GLU A 81 -22.24 -8.81 -18.25
N PHE A 82 -21.06 -9.11 -18.79
CA PHE A 82 -20.96 -9.93 -20.00
C PHE A 82 -21.37 -11.37 -19.69
N SER A 83 -20.87 -11.95 -18.63
CA SER A 83 -21.14 -13.34 -18.27
C SER A 83 -22.61 -13.58 -17.84
N LYS A 84 -23.23 -12.61 -17.16
CA LYS A 84 -24.64 -12.67 -16.75
C LYS A 84 -25.61 -12.23 -17.86
N GLY A 85 -25.11 -11.75 -19.01
CA GLY A 85 -25.93 -11.28 -20.12
C GLY A 85 -26.67 -9.95 -19.86
N THR A 86 -26.44 -9.32 -18.72
CA THR A 86 -27.09 -8.05 -18.32
C THR A 86 -26.62 -6.86 -19.16
N ILE A 87 -25.54 -7.02 -19.89
CA ILE A 87 -25.02 -6.00 -20.81
C ILE A 87 -26.05 -5.63 -21.89
N LYS A 88 -26.94 -6.57 -22.29
CA LYS A 88 -28.00 -6.30 -23.26
C LYS A 88 -29.00 -5.28 -22.74
N LEU A 89 -29.34 -5.33 -21.44
CA LEU A 89 -30.23 -4.37 -20.78
C LEU A 89 -29.61 -2.97 -20.69
N LEU A 90 -28.27 -2.91 -20.55
CA LEU A 90 -27.50 -1.66 -20.51
C LEU A 90 -27.46 -0.98 -21.88
N LEU A 91 -27.41 -1.77 -22.99
CA LEU A 91 -27.35 -1.27 -24.36
C LEU A 91 -28.68 -0.69 -24.85
N ILE A 92 -29.81 -1.03 -24.21
CA ILE A 92 -31.14 -0.50 -24.55
C ILE A 92 -31.34 0.92 -23.97
N LYS A 93 -30.56 1.31 -22.94
CA LYS A 93 -30.67 2.64 -22.33
C LYS A 93 -30.05 3.72 -23.24
N PRO A 94 -30.63 4.95 -23.27
CA PRO A 94 -30.18 6.04 -24.17
C PRO A 94 -28.90 6.75 -23.69
N TYR A 95 -28.03 6.07 -22.96
CA TYR A 95 -26.77 6.62 -22.47
C TYR A 95 -25.60 6.25 -23.36
N LYS A 96 -24.59 7.14 -23.46
CA LYS A 96 -23.35 6.86 -24.17
C LYS A 96 -22.58 5.74 -23.46
N ARG A 97 -22.00 4.80 -24.20
CA ARG A 97 -21.21 3.66 -23.68
C ARG A 97 -20.07 4.13 -22.77
N SER A 98 -19.40 5.25 -23.17
CA SER A 98 -18.32 5.83 -22.37
C SER A 98 -18.79 6.31 -20.98
N THR A 99 -19.99 6.86 -20.87
CA THR A 99 -20.56 7.30 -19.59
C THR A 99 -20.82 6.12 -18.66
N ILE A 100 -21.28 5.00 -19.20
CA ILE A 100 -21.52 3.78 -18.43
C ILE A 100 -20.17 3.20 -17.91
N LEU A 101 -19.16 3.11 -18.76
CA LEU A 101 -17.84 2.63 -18.36
C LEU A 101 -17.19 3.56 -17.34
N ALA A 102 -17.28 4.88 -17.55
CA ALA A 102 -16.74 5.86 -16.59
C ALA A 102 -17.39 5.75 -15.22
N SER A 103 -18.74 5.61 -15.16
CA SER A 103 -19.43 5.45 -13.87
C SER A 103 -18.99 4.18 -13.13
N LYS A 104 -18.76 3.07 -13.84
CA LYS A 104 -18.26 1.83 -13.25
C LYS A 104 -16.84 1.96 -12.72
N PHE A 105 -15.98 2.62 -13.48
CA PHE A 105 -14.61 2.89 -13.03
C PHE A 105 -14.59 3.77 -11.77
N ILE A 106 -15.40 4.83 -11.74
CA ILE A 106 -15.56 5.67 -10.54
C ILE A 106 -16.10 4.83 -9.37
N THR A 107 -17.06 3.95 -9.60
CA THR A 107 -17.57 3.05 -8.56
C THR A 107 -16.46 2.14 -8.02
N SER A 108 -15.59 1.59 -8.87
CA SER A 108 -14.46 0.77 -8.41
C SER A 108 -13.48 1.56 -7.53
N ILE A 109 -13.22 2.84 -7.85
CA ILE A 109 -12.39 3.72 -7.01
C ILE A 109 -13.06 3.97 -5.65
N ILE A 110 -14.36 4.25 -5.63
CA ILE A 110 -15.10 4.46 -4.38
C ILE A 110 -15.05 3.20 -3.50
N VAL A 111 -15.27 2.03 -4.09
CA VAL A 111 -15.17 0.75 -3.37
C VAL A 111 -13.75 0.53 -2.84
N ALA A 112 -12.71 0.86 -3.60
CA ALA A 112 -11.32 0.76 -3.15
C ALA A 112 -11.05 1.65 -1.90
N ILE A 113 -11.57 2.87 -1.88
CA ILE A 113 -11.47 3.77 -0.72
C ILE A 113 -12.20 3.15 0.50
N ILE A 114 -13.40 2.61 0.29
CA ILE A 114 -14.15 1.94 1.36
C ILE A 114 -13.37 0.73 1.90
N VAL A 115 -12.76 -0.07 1.03
CA VAL A 115 -11.92 -1.22 1.44
C VAL A 115 -10.74 -0.77 2.29
N ILE A 116 -10.02 0.30 1.90
CA ILE A 116 -8.92 0.84 2.71
C ILE A 116 -9.41 1.21 4.11
N ILE A 117 -10.54 1.92 4.20
CA ILE A 117 -11.11 2.36 5.49
C ILE A 117 -11.51 1.14 6.33
N LEU A 118 -12.17 0.14 5.73
CA LEU A 118 -12.58 -1.07 6.45
C LEU A 118 -11.39 -1.88 6.97
N VAL A 119 -10.34 -2.06 6.14
CA VAL A 119 -9.13 -2.77 6.57
C VAL A 119 -8.41 -2.00 7.66
N ALA A 120 -8.29 -0.68 7.55
CA ALA A 120 -7.71 0.17 8.60
C ALA A 120 -8.50 0.08 9.92
N LEU A 121 -9.83 0.10 9.86
CA LEU A 121 -10.69 -0.09 11.04
C LEU A 121 -10.51 -1.48 11.65
N MET A 122 -10.45 -2.53 10.82
CA MET A 122 -10.19 -3.89 11.32
C MET A 122 -8.83 -3.98 12.02
N GLN A 123 -7.78 -3.44 11.43
CA GLN A 123 -6.45 -3.43 12.06
C GLN A 123 -6.44 -2.62 13.36
N PHE A 124 -7.12 -1.47 13.40
CA PHE A 124 -7.27 -0.66 14.61
C PHE A 124 -7.96 -1.44 15.73
N VAL A 125 -9.09 -2.08 15.44
CA VAL A 125 -9.87 -2.84 16.42
C VAL A 125 -9.10 -4.10 16.86
N VAL A 126 -8.65 -4.92 15.94
CA VAL A 126 -7.95 -6.18 16.24
C VAL A 126 -6.63 -5.91 16.96
N GLY A 127 -5.83 -4.95 16.45
CA GLY A 127 -4.59 -4.54 17.09
C GLY A 127 -4.82 -4.01 18.49
N GLY A 128 -5.81 -3.15 18.68
CA GLY A 128 -6.17 -2.59 19.99
C GLY A 128 -6.64 -3.63 20.99
N LEU A 129 -7.39 -4.64 20.57
CA LEU A 129 -7.86 -5.74 21.43
C LEU A 129 -6.74 -6.70 21.83
N ILE A 130 -5.77 -6.96 20.97
CA ILE A 130 -4.68 -7.91 21.23
C ILE A 130 -3.54 -7.25 21.99
N GLN A 131 -3.15 -6.03 21.64
CA GLN A 131 -1.92 -5.37 22.10
C GLN A 131 -2.20 -4.11 22.95
N GLY A 132 -3.48 -3.76 23.12
CA GLY A 132 -3.89 -2.56 23.85
C GLY A 132 -3.87 -1.29 23.00
N PHE A 133 -4.66 -0.30 23.43
CA PHE A 133 -4.82 0.98 22.71
C PHE A 133 -3.79 2.05 23.10
N ASP A 134 -2.90 1.76 24.05
CA ASP A 134 -1.95 2.76 24.57
C ASP A 134 -0.93 3.21 23.51
N SER A 135 -0.58 2.35 22.56
CA SER A 135 0.33 2.67 21.48
C SER A 135 -0.17 3.79 20.56
N PHE A 136 -1.49 4.01 20.47
CA PHE A 136 -2.09 5.07 19.66
C PHE A 136 -1.98 6.46 20.25
N LYS A 137 -1.69 6.57 21.55
CA LYS A 137 -1.48 7.85 22.24
C LYS A 137 -0.17 8.53 21.83
N ASN A 138 0.80 7.74 21.42
CA ASN A 138 2.12 8.24 21.04
C ASN A 138 2.12 8.68 19.56
N PRO A 139 2.83 9.76 19.20
CA PRO A 139 2.98 10.17 17.82
C PRO A 139 3.73 9.10 17.01
N THR A 140 3.56 9.12 15.70
CA THR A 140 4.35 8.29 14.79
C THR A 140 5.66 9.00 14.48
N ILE A 141 6.76 8.28 14.56
CA ILE A 141 8.09 8.78 14.28
C ILE A 141 8.48 8.40 12.86
N ILE A 142 8.90 9.38 12.08
CA ILE A 142 9.43 9.18 10.74
C ILE A 142 10.81 9.83 10.63
N TYR A 143 11.65 9.24 9.81
CA TYR A 143 12.91 9.85 9.42
C TYR A 143 12.67 10.80 8.24
N ASP A 144 12.97 12.08 8.41
CA ASP A 144 12.86 13.07 7.34
C ASP A 144 14.22 13.22 6.65
N HIS A 145 14.31 12.73 5.43
CA HIS A 145 15.54 12.75 4.62
C HIS A 145 15.99 14.18 4.27
N THR A 146 15.07 15.17 4.31
CA THR A 146 15.38 16.57 3.97
C THR A 146 16.20 17.24 5.06
N ILE A 147 15.85 16.96 6.32
CA ILE A 147 16.53 17.53 7.51
C ILE A 147 17.51 16.55 8.15
N ASN A 148 17.63 15.34 7.61
CA ASN A 148 18.48 14.25 8.16
C ASN A 148 18.19 13.98 9.66
N ASN A 149 16.95 14.12 10.08
CA ASN A 149 16.54 14.00 11.47
C ASN A 149 15.17 13.32 11.62
N VAL A 150 14.86 12.92 12.82
CA VAL A 150 13.61 12.28 13.18
C VAL A 150 12.54 13.34 13.43
N LYS A 151 11.35 13.14 12.85
CA LYS A 151 10.19 14.01 13.01
C LYS A 151 8.99 13.22 13.56
N GLN A 152 8.28 13.84 14.48
CA GLN A 152 7.00 13.32 14.97
C GLN A 152 5.86 13.82 14.09
N ILE A 153 4.99 12.90 13.68
CA ILE A 153 3.75 13.22 12.97
C ILE A 153 2.58 12.43 13.56
N ASN A 154 1.37 12.91 13.30
CA ASN A 154 0.18 12.19 13.68
C ASN A 154 0.04 10.92 12.81
N THR A 155 -0.36 9.79 13.40
CA THR A 155 -0.54 8.50 12.71
C THR A 155 -1.51 8.61 11.54
N ILE A 156 -2.60 9.38 11.69
CA ILE A 156 -3.57 9.60 10.60
C ILE A 156 -2.93 10.37 9.44
N GLN A 157 -2.13 11.39 9.74
CA GLN A 157 -1.40 12.16 8.72
C GLN A 157 -0.40 11.27 7.99
N TYR A 158 0.30 10.40 8.70
CA TYR A 158 1.24 9.44 8.10
C TYR A 158 0.53 8.47 7.14
N LEU A 159 -0.58 7.88 7.58
CA LEU A 159 -1.40 7.00 6.73
C LEU A 159 -1.93 7.72 5.48
N ALA A 160 -2.40 8.96 5.63
CA ALA A 160 -2.85 9.76 4.50
C ALA A 160 -1.71 10.05 3.50
N MET A 161 -0.51 10.37 3.98
CA MET A 161 0.66 10.56 3.13
C MET A 161 1.05 9.27 2.38
N GLN A 162 1.04 8.11 3.05
CA GLN A 162 1.29 6.82 2.41
C GLN A 162 0.22 6.48 1.36
N ALA A 163 -1.06 6.66 1.70
CA ALA A 163 -2.17 6.43 0.78
C ALA A 163 -2.06 7.29 -0.48
N LEU A 164 -1.77 8.58 -0.33
CA LEU A 164 -1.58 9.51 -1.45
C LEU A 164 -0.35 9.18 -2.29
N GLY A 165 0.76 8.81 -1.65
CA GLY A 165 1.98 8.41 -2.35
C GLY A 165 1.81 7.15 -3.20
N LYS A 166 1.02 6.19 -2.74
CA LYS A 166 0.74 4.93 -3.45
C LYS A 166 -0.48 5.00 -4.38
N ALA A 167 -1.32 6.03 -4.26
CA ALA A 167 -2.52 6.20 -5.08
C ALA A 167 -2.27 6.09 -6.60
N PRO A 168 -1.22 6.70 -7.19
CA PRO A 168 -0.97 6.57 -8.63
C PRO A 168 -0.76 5.13 -9.07
N MET A 169 -0.03 4.34 -8.27
CA MET A 169 0.20 2.91 -8.53
C MET A 169 -1.10 2.11 -8.47
N TYR A 170 -1.91 2.32 -7.45
CA TYR A 170 -3.20 1.62 -7.30
C TYR A 170 -4.17 1.97 -8.43
N ILE A 171 -4.26 3.26 -8.81
CA ILE A 171 -5.10 3.70 -9.93
C ILE A 171 -4.63 3.06 -11.23
N LEU A 172 -3.32 2.96 -11.47
CA LEU A 172 -2.77 2.30 -12.65
C LEU A 172 -3.17 0.82 -12.70
N LEU A 173 -2.97 0.09 -11.60
CA LEU A 173 -3.34 -1.33 -11.53
C LEU A 173 -4.85 -1.55 -11.69
N MET A 174 -5.68 -0.71 -11.07
CA MET A 174 -7.13 -0.75 -11.22
C MET A 174 -7.54 -0.45 -12.67
N THR A 175 -6.89 0.51 -13.33
CA THR A 175 -7.14 0.85 -14.74
C THR A 175 -6.80 -0.33 -15.65
N LEU A 176 -5.68 -1.00 -15.43
CA LEU A 176 -5.30 -2.20 -16.17
C LEU A 176 -6.29 -3.34 -15.96
N ALA A 177 -6.66 -3.63 -14.71
CA ALA A 177 -7.64 -4.67 -14.40
C ALA A 177 -9.01 -4.37 -15.04
N PHE A 178 -9.43 -3.10 -15.00
CA PHE A 178 -10.67 -2.64 -15.62
C PHE A 178 -10.61 -2.77 -17.14
N ALA A 179 -9.49 -2.38 -17.79
CA ALA A 179 -9.30 -2.52 -19.21
C ALA A 179 -9.36 -4.00 -19.65
N PHE A 180 -8.67 -4.89 -18.94
CA PHE A 180 -8.76 -6.33 -19.21
C PHE A 180 -10.16 -6.89 -18.95
N SER A 181 -10.88 -6.39 -17.94
CA SER A 181 -12.28 -6.73 -17.69
C SER A 181 -13.22 -6.37 -18.85
N THR A 182 -12.90 -5.32 -19.60
CA THR A 182 -13.70 -4.94 -20.79
C THR A 182 -13.37 -5.77 -22.04
N ILE A 183 -12.17 -6.32 -22.11
CA ILE A 183 -11.69 -7.14 -23.25
C ILE A 183 -12.10 -8.60 -23.06
N PHE A 184 -11.88 -9.12 -21.85
CA PHE A 184 -12.17 -10.51 -21.55
C PHE A 184 -13.57 -10.65 -20.92
N THR A 185 -14.36 -11.53 -21.46
CA THR A 185 -15.69 -11.87 -20.88
C THR A 185 -15.60 -12.69 -19.61
N ASN A 186 -14.38 -13.16 -19.25
CA ASN A 186 -14.09 -13.96 -18.08
C ASN A 186 -13.30 -13.12 -17.05
N SER A 187 -13.90 -12.88 -15.88
CA SER A 187 -13.28 -12.11 -14.79
C SER A 187 -11.99 -12.72 -14.27
N ALA A 188 -11.90 -14.06 -14.25
CA ALA A 188 -10.70 -14.73 -13.77
C ALA A 188 -9.46 -14.40 -14.63
N LEU A 189 -9.62 -14.32 -15.95
CA LEU A 189 -8.53 -13.92 -16.86
C LEU A 189 -8.09 -12.48 -16.62
N ALA A 190 -9.05 -11.55 -16.48
CA ALA A 190 -8.74 -10.15 -16.23
C ALA A 190 -7.95 -9.96 -14.91
N ILE A 191 -8.38 -10.61 -13.84
CA ILE A 191 -7.71 -10.58 -12.53
C ILE A 191 -6.31 -11.20 -12.63
N THR A 192 -6.20 -12.40 -13.20
CA THR A 192 -4.92 -13.13 -13.28
C THR A 192 -3.87 -12.35 -14.06
N ILE A 193 -4.22 -11.81 -15.22
CA ILE A 193 -3.27 -11.04 -16.05
C ILE A 193 -2.82 -9.76 -15.32
N SER A 194 -3.73 -9.08 -14.61
CA SER A 194 -3.40 -7.86 -13.85
C SER A 194 -2.48 -8.16 -12.66
N LEU A 195 -2.71 -9.26 -11.93
CA LEU A 195 -1.85 -9.69 -10.84
C LEU A 195 -0.49 -10.18 -11.33
N LEU A 196 -0.43 -10.92 -12.43
CA LEU A 196 0.84 -11.32 -13.05
C LEU A 196 1.66 -10.12 -13.49
N GLY A 197 1.02 -9.08 -14.04
CA GLY A 197 1.67 -7.82 -14.39
C GLY A 197 2.30 -7.13 -13.17
N TYR A 198 1.58 -7.08 -12.05
CA TYR A 198 2.10 -6.54 -10.78
C TYR A 198 3.29 -7.38 -10.25
N MET A 199 3.13 -8.69 -10.17
CA MET A 199 4.19 -9.59 -9.69
C MET A 199 5.43 -9.56 -10.59
N GLY A 200 5.23 -9.51 -11.92
CA GLY A 200 6.33 -9.38 -12.87
C GLY A 200 7.11 -8.07 -12.69
N SER A 201 6.42 -6.96 -12.44
CA SER A 201 7.05 -5.67 -12.11
C SER A 201 7.89 -5.76 -10.82
N SER A 202 7.40 -6.47 -9.81
CA SER A 202 8.14 -6.68 -8.55
C SER A 202 9.43 -7.48 -8.76
N VAL A 203 9.39 -8.53 -9.58
CA VAL A 203 10.58 -9.34 -9.91
C VAL A 203 11.64 -8.54 -10.68
N ILE A 204 11.21 -7.71 -11.64
CA ILE A 204 12.13 -6.86 -12.41
C ILE A 204 12.84 -5.84 -11.52
N ASN A 205 12.18 -5.33 -10.49
CA ASN A 205 12.78 -4.37 -9.54
C ASN A 205 13.78 -5.03 -8.56
N THR A 206 13.80 -6.36 -8.49
CA THR A 206 14.72 -7.12 -7.60
C THR A 206 15.93 -7.67 -8.34
N LEU A 207 15.94 -7.62 -9.69
CA LEU A 207 17.06 -8.00 -10.55
C LEU A 207 17.96 -6.80 -10.88
#